data_868b34bec900d6d4ed32d3a9a80372f8
#
_entry.id   868b34bec900d6d4ed32d3a9a80372f8
#
_cell.length_a   1.000
_cell.length_b   1.000
_cell.length_c   1.000
_cell.angle_alpha   90.00
_cell.angle_beta   90.00
_cell.angle_gamma   90.00
#
_symmetry.space_group_name_H-M   'P 1'
#
loop_
_entity.id
_entity.type
_entity.pdbx_description
1 polymer ?
#
loop_
_entity_poly.entity_id
_entity_poly.type
_entity_poly.pdbx_seq_one_letter_code
_entity_poly.pdbx_strand_id
1 'polypeptide(L)'
;IVMSGRLIVFILFVYIPGIADRGGWFELLFVNVFGLPFHTGLIVFLALTFLVLVGAIYRFRKRMLHTSLWCLLMLTVGYTTYAVILIRANANTPLNENAPDNIFTLKSYLNREQYESAPLLYGKTYASEPEYVPEGDYYRVKTTKGSAVYRPDKEKGKYKIIRYKEDVCYTQNIKGFKLY
;
A
#
# COMPACT_ATOMS: atom_id res chain seq x y z
N ILE A 1 7.29 22.67 17.98
CA ILE A 1 8.23 21.71 17.37
C ILE A 1 7.76 20.25 17.61
N VAL A 2 7.54 19.83 18.85
CA VAL A 2 7.14 18.43 19.18
C VAL A 2 5.82 18.02 18.51
N MET A 3 4.83 18.89 18.49
CA MET A 3 3.52 18.62 17.84
C MET A 3 3.64 18.49 16.32
N SER A 4 4.45 19.34 15.70
CA SER A 4 4.71 19.26 14.24
C SER A 4 5.42 17.95 13.88
N GLY A 5 6.41 17.54 14.67
CA GLY A 5 7.12 16.26 14.46
C GLY A 5 6.17 15.07 14.56
N ARG A 6 5.29 15.02 15.58
CA ARG A 6 4.27 13.97 15.73
C ARG A 6 3.30 13.94 14.54
N LEU A 7 2.90 15.10 14.03
CA LEU A 7 2.01 15.18 12.87
C LEU A 7 2.69 14.62 11.61
N ILE A 8 3.95 14.95 11.37
CA ILE A 8 4.72 14.44 10.24
C ILE A 8 4.85 12.90 10.33
N VAL A 9 5.23 12.37 11.49
CA VAL A 9 5.34 10.93 11.70
C VAL A 9 3.99 10.24 11.46
N PHE A 10 2.89 10.80 11.98
CA PHE A 10 1.55 10.28 11.74
C PHE A 10 1.18 10.27 10.25
N ILE A 11 1.47 11.35 9.52
CA ILE A 11 1.19 11.43 8.09
C ILE A 11 1.98 10.37 7.32
N LEU A 12 3.28 10.26 7.54
CA LEU A 12 4.16 9.37 6.77
C LEU A 12 3.91 7.89 7.07
N PHE A 13 3.72 7.51 8.32
CA PHE A 13 3.67 6.10 8.73
C PHE A 13 2.26 5.55 8.91
N VAL A 14 1.25 6.42 9.10
CA VAL A 14 -0.12 5.97 9.38
C VAL A 14 -1.09 6.43 8.30
N TYR A 15 -1.08 7.71 7.95
CA TYR A 15 -2.08 8.28 7.06
C TYR A 15 -1.89 7.84 5.61
N ILE A 16 -0.71 8.03 5.04
CA ILE A 16 -0.41 7.69 3.64
C ILE A 16 -0.56 6.18 3.37
N PRO A 17 0.10 5.27 4.12
CA PRO A 17 -0.10 3.84 3.92
C PRO A 17 -1.55 3.41 4.21
N GLY A 18 -2.18 4.02 5.23
CA GLY A 18 -3.56 3.72 5.62
C GLY A 18 -4.59 4.05 4.54
N ILE A 19 -4.39 5.09 3.74
CA ILE A 19 -5.27 5.40 2.60
C ILE A 19 -5.25 4.27 1.57
N ALA A 20 -4.06 3.80 1.20
CA ALA A 20 -3.91 2.74 0.21
C ALA A 20 -4.49 1.41 0.69
N ASP A 21 -4.25 1.03 1.96
CA ASP A 21 -4.74 -0.22 2.53
C ASP A 21 -6.26 -0.23 2.68
N ARG A 22 -6.81 0.83 3.25
CA ARG A 22 -8.27 0.95 3.44
C ARG A 22 -9.00 1.15 2.12
N GLY A 23 -8.41 1.91 1.18
CA GLY A 23 -8.94 2.02 -0.17
C GLY A 23 -9.03 0.67 -0.87
N GLY A 24 -8.01 -0.18 -0.75
CA GLY A 24 -8.02 -1.55 -1.25
C GLY A 24 -9.09 -2.42 -0.59
N TRP A 25 -9.28 -2.31 0.74
CA TRP A 25 -10.32 -3.05 1.45
C TRP A 25 -11.73 -2.61 1.02
N PHE A 26 -11.97 -1.31 0.88
CA PHE A 26 -13.24 -0.79 0.34
C PHE A 26 -13.49 -1.28 -1.08
N GLU A 27 -12.45 -1.29 -1.92
CA GLU A 27 -12.56 -1.81 -3.29
C GLU A 27 -12.99 -3.27 -3.29
N LEU A 28 -12.37 -4.13 -2.47
CA LEU A 28 -12.79 -5.54 -2.36
C LEU A 28 -14.22 -5.70 -1.86
N LEU A 29 -14.63 -4.89 -0.88
CA LEU A 29 -15.98 -4.93 -0.33
C LEU A 29 -17.01 -4.54 -1.40
N PHE A 30 -16.80 -3.44 -2.11
CA PHE A 30 -17.76 -2.95 -3.09
C PHE A 30 -17.81 -3.82 -4.34
N VAL A 31 -16.68 -4.31 -4.83
CA VAL A 31 -16.63 -5.13 -6.05
C VAL A 31 -17.00 -6.58 -5.77
N ASN A 32 -16.42 -7.20 -4.74
CA ASN A 32 -16.62 -8.64 -4.50
C ASN A 32 -17.93 -8.97 -3.79
N VAL A 33 -18.39 -8.09 -2.86
CA VAL A 33 -19.61 -8.33 -2.07
C VAL A 33 -20.82 -7.70 -2.74
N PHE A 34 -20.74 -6.42 -3.12
CA PHE A 34 -21.86 -5.71 -3.73
C PHE A 34 -21.93 -5.89 -5.26
N GLY A 35 -20.91 -6.46 -5.90
CA GLY A 35 -20.90 -6.69 -7.36
C GLY A 35 -20.85 -5.43 -8.21
N LEU A 36 -20.32 -4.33 -7.66
CA LEU A 36 -20.19 -3.06 -8.38
C LEU A 36 -18.98 -3.08 -9.34
N PRO A 37 -18.95 -2.20 -10.35
CA PRO A 37 -17.82 -2.09 -11.26
C PRO A 37 -16.49 -1.82 -10.54
N PHE A 38 -15.38 -2.22 -11.15
CA PHE A 38 -14.04 -1.94 -10.64
C PHE A 38 -13.83 -0.44 -10.42
N HIS A 39 -13.04 -0.10 -9.42
CA HIS A 39 -12.72 1.26 -8.95
C HIS A 39 -13.84 2.01 -8.20
N THR A 40 -15.06 1.46 -8.11
CA THR A 40 -16.15 2.11 -7.37
C THR A 40 -15.88 2.21 -5.87
N GLY A 41 -15.31 1.16 -5.27
CA GLY A 41 -14.96 1.15 -3.86
C GLY A 41 -13.91 2.21 -3.50
N LEU A 42 -12.92 2.40 -4.36
CA LEU A 42 -11.89 3.43 -4.20
C LEU A 42 -12.50 4.84 -4.29
N ILE A 43 -13.36 5.08 -5.27
CA ILE A 43 -14.03 6.39 -5.45
C ILE A 43 -14.89 6.71 -4.24
N VAL A 44 -15.71 5.75 -3.76
CA VAL A 44 -16.55 5.94 -2.58
C VAL A 44 -15.70 6.19 -1.34
N PHE A 45 -14.60 5.46 -1.16
CA PHE A 45 -13.68 5.67 -0.04
C PHE A 45 -13.06 7.08 -0.04
N LEU A 46 -12.59 7.55 -1.21
CA LEU A 46 -12.02 8.90 -1.33
C LEU A 46 -13.09 9.98 -1.07
N ALA A 47 -14.28 9.82 -1.63
CA ALA A 47 -15.40 10.74 -1.41
C ALA A 47 -15.79 10.80 0.09
N LEU A 48 -15.87 9.63 0.75
CA LEU A 48 -16.16 9.56 2.18
C LEU A 48 -15.06 10.21 3.02
N THR A 49 -13.80 9.94 2.70
CA THR A 49 -12.64 10.55 3.40
C THR A 49 -12.68 12.07 3.26
N PHE A 50 -12.95 12.59 2.05
CA PHE A 50 -13.08 14.01 1.79
C PHE A 50 -14.23 14.63 2.59
N LEU A 51 -15.40 14.00 2.59
CA LEU A 51 -16.59 14.45 3.32
C LEU A 51 -16.34 14.50 4.84
N VAL A 52 -15.68 13.46 5.38
CA VAL A 52 -15.32 13.40 6.81
C VAL A 52 -14.34 14.53 7.18
N LEU A 53 -13.31 14.76 6.35
CA LEU A 53 -12.34 15.84 6.60
C LEU A 53 -13.00 17.22 6.55
N VAL A 54 -13.83 17.47 5.54
CA VAL A 54 -14.57 18.74 5.43
C VAL A 54 -15.51 18.91 6.63
N GLY A 55 -16.29 17.89 6.99
CA GLY A 55 -17.15 17.92 8.18
C GLY A 55 -16.38 18.19 9.48
N ALA A 56 -15.20 17.57 9.62
CA ALA A 56 -14.32 17.78 10.76
C ALA A 56 -13.80 19.22 10.82
N ILE A 57 -13.45 19.83 9.68
CA ILE A 57 -13.02 21.24 9.59
C ILE A 57 -14.12 22.16 10.10
N TYR A 58 -15.37 21.96 9.69
CA TYR A 58 -16.51 22.75 10.16
C TYR A 58 -16.83 22.54 11.65
N ARG A 59 -16.61 21.33 12.15
CA ARG A 59 -16.94 20.96 13.55
C ARG A 59 -15.86 21.40 14.55
N PHE A 60 -14.57 21.28 14.20
CA PHE A 60 -13.45 21.56 15.09
C PHE A 60 -12.79 22.90 14.77
N ARG A 61 -13.02 23.91 15.63
CA ARG A 61 -12.51 25.27 15.44
C ARG A 61 -11.26 25.61 16.26
N LYS A 62 -10.71 24.64 17.01
CA LYS A 62 -9.45 24.86 17.75
C LYS A 62 -8.32 25.08 16.74
N ARG A 63 -7.63 26.21 16.84
CA ARG A 63 -6.63 26.69 15.84
C ARG A 63 -5.65 25.59 15.38
N MET A 64 -5.07 24.85 16.32
CA MET A 64 -4.11 23.80 15.99
C MET A 64 -4.75 22.64 15.20
N LEU A 65 -5.90 22.14 15.66
CA LEU A 65 -6.64 21.07 14.99
C LEU A 65 -7.17 21.50 13.63
N HIS A 66 -7.69 22.71 13.54
CA HIS A 66 -8.22 23.27 12.30
C HIS A 66 -7.12 23.37 11.23
N THR A 67 -5.93 23.89 11.58
CA THR A 67 -4.79 23.93 10.65
C THR A 67 -4.33 22.54 10.24
N SER A 68 -4.26 21.60 11.18
CA SER A 68 -3.88 20.20 10.86
C SER A 68 -4.87 19.52 9.93
N LEU A 69 -6.18 19.76 10.11
CA LEU A 69 -7.22 19.22 9.22
C LEU A 69 -7.13 19.80 7.81
N TRP A 70 -6.85 21.10 7.68
CA TRP A 70 -6.60 21.71 6.37
C TRP A 70 -5.36 21.10 5.69
N CYS A 71 -4.28 20.89 6.43
CA CYS A 71 -3.09 20.23 5.90
C CYS A 71 -3.40 18.80 5.41
N LEU A 72 -4.18 18.01 6.18
CA LEU A 72 -4.61 16.68 5.79
C LEU A 72 -5.51 16.70 4.55
N LEU A 73 -6.43 17.67 4.46
CA LEU A 73 -7.29 17.83 3.30
C LEU A 73 -6.47 18.12 2.04
N MET A 74 -5.55 19.08 2.08
CA MET A 74 -4.68 19.41 0.95
C MET A 74 -3.78 18.25 0.55
N LEU A 75 -3.27 17.50 1.53
CA LEU A 75 -2.48 16.28 1.28
C LEU A 75 -3.34 15.21 0.60
N THR A 76 -4.59 15.03 1.03
CA THR A 76 -5.52 14.08 0.39
C THR A 76 -5.80 14.47 -1.06
N VAL A 77 -6.06 15.76 -1.31
CA VAL A 77 -6.24 16.29 -2.69
C VAL A 77 -4.99 16.01 -3.53
N GLY A 78 -3.80 16.29 -3.00
CA GLY A 78 -2.54 15.99 -3.67
C GLY A 78 -2.40 14.49 -3.97
N TYR A 79 -2.79 13.62 -3.03
CA TYR A 79 -2.72 12.17 -3.21
C TYR A 79 -3.69 11.64 -4.29
N THR A 80 -4.84 12.29 -4.48
CA THR A 80 -5.78 11.91 -5.55
C THR A 80 -5.22 12.09 -6.95
N THR A 81 -4.16 12.88 -7.12
CA THR A 81 -3.47 13.01 -8.43
C THR A 81 -2.86 11.71 -8.90
N TYR A 82 -2.53 10.76 -7.99
CA TYR A 82 -2.11 9.42 -8.37
C TYR A 82 -3.18 8.61 -9.11
N ALA A 83 -4.46 9.03 -9.05
CA ALA A 83 -5.52 8.46 -9.88
C ALA A 83 -5.23 8.60 -11.39
N VAL A 84 -4.47 9.63 -11.80
CA VAL A 84 -4.02 9.80 -13.19
C VAL A 84 -3.19 8.60 -13.66
N ILE A 85 -2.38 8.02 -12.78
CA ILE A 85 -1.58 6.80 -13.07
C ILE A 85 -2.52 5.64 -13.39
N LEU A 86 -3.56 5.43 -12.56
CA LEU A 86 -4.57 4.38 -12.78
C LEU A 86 -5.31 4.58 -14.11
N ILE A 87 -5.74 5.81 -14.39
CA ILE A 87 -6.45 6.15 -15.64
C ILE A 87 -5.55 5.87 -16.84
N ARG A 88 -4.29 6.32 -16.78
CA ARG A 88 -3.32 6.11 -17.84
C ARG A 88 -3.00 4.62 -18.06
N ALA A 89 -2.83 3.86 -17.00
CA ALA A 89 -2.57 2.42 -17.07
C ALA A 89 -3.75 1.66 -17.73
N ASN A 90 -4.99 2.05 -17.41
CA ASN A 90 -6.18 1.48 -18.04
C ASN A 90 -6.38 1.89 -19.50
N ALA A 91 -5.77 2.99 -19.95
CA ALA A 91 -5.80 3.43 -21.34
C ALA A 91 -4.85 2.62 -22.26
N ASN A 92 -4.14 1.62 -21.74
CA ASN A 92 -3.20 0.74 -22.48
C ASN A 92 -2.21 1.50 -23.35
N THR A 93 -1.51 2.47 -22.76
CA THR A 93 -0.46 3.24 -23.45
C THR A 93 0.72 2.33 -23.83
N PRO A 94 1.48 2.64 -24.91
CA PRO A 94 2.59 1.81 -25.39
C PRO A 94 3.68 1.56 -24.32
N LEU A 95 3.90 2.51 -23.42
CA LEU A 95 4.82 2.40 -22.28
C LEU A 95 4.00 2.31 -20.99
N ASN A 96 3.63 1.10 -20.60
CA ASN A 96 2.90 0.80 -19.39
C ASN A 96 3.68 -0.19 -18.53
N GLU A 97 4.80 0.28 -17.96
CA GLU A 97 5.60 -0.53 -17.04
C GLU A 97 4.82 -0.83 -15.75
N ASN A 98 4.89 -2.11 -15.33
CA ASN A 98 4.20 -2.63 -14.15
C ASN A 98 2.67 -2.53 -14.16
N ALA A 99 2.06 -1.99 -15.22
CA ALA A 99 0.62 -1.89 -15.44
C ALA A 99 -0.18 -1.66 -14.13
N PRO A 100 -0.02 -0.49 -13.45
CA PRO A 100 -0.73 -0.19 -12.20
C PRO A 100 -2.21 0.16 -12.50
N ASP A 101 -2.96 -0.85 -12.98
CA ASP A 101 -4.34 -0.74 -13.44
C ASP A 101 -5.39 -0.80 -12.33
N ASN A 102 -4.98 -1.15 -11.12
CA ASN A 102 -5.85 -1.23 -9.95
C ASN A 102 -5.15 -0.72 -8.68
N ILE A 103 -5.89 -0.55 -7.59
CA ILE A 103 -5.35 -0.01 -6.34
C ILE A 103 -4.24 -0.88 -5.74
N PHE A 104 -4.29 -2.20 -5.93
CA PHE A 104 -3.29 -3.13 -5.38
C PHE A 104 -1.97 -3.06 -6.14
N THR A 105 -2.04 -3.00 -7.47
CA THR A 105 -0.87 -2.82 -8.35
C THR A 105 -0.31 -1.41 -8.20
N LEU A 106 -1.16 -0.39 -8.04
CA LEU A 106 -0.71 0.96 -7.75
C LEU A 106 0.04 1.04 -6.42
N LYS A 107 -0.46 0.39 -5.35
CA LYS A 107 0.23 0.32 -4.07
C LYS A 107 1.61 -0.33 -4.21
N SER A 108 1.69 -1.47 -4.91
CA SER A 108 2.95 -2.17 -5.19
C SER A 108 3.93 -1.30 -5.98
N TYR A 109 3.42 -0.56 -6.96
CA TYR A 109 4.20 0.39 -7.76
C TYR A 109 4.74 1.55 -6.93
N LEU A 110 3.90 2.18 -6.10
CA LEU A 110 4.31 3.30 -5.24
C LEU A 110 5.29 2.87 -4.15
N ASN A 111 5.12 1.68 -3.60
CA ASN A 111 6.03 1.09 -2.62
C ASN A 111 7.33 0.57 -3.26
N ARG A 112 7.45 0.64 -4.59
CA ARG A 112 8.62 0.14 -5.33
C ARG A 112 8.96 -1.32 -4.99
N GLU A 113 7.94 -2.15 -4.76
CA GLU A 113 8.10 -3.54 -4.31
C GLU A 113 8.83 -4.43 -5.32
N GLN A 114 8.94 -4.01 -6.57
CA GLN A 114 9.72 -4.66 -7.61
C GLN A 114 11.24 -4.51 -7.42
N TYR A 115 11.67 -3.53 -6.62
CA TYR A 115 13.07 -3.32 -6.32
C TYR A 115 13.37 -3.92 -4.94
N GLU A 116 14.54 -4.53 -4.81
CA GLU A 116 14.97 -4.99 -3.49
C GLU A 116 15.06 -3.83 -2.50
N SER A 117 14.43 -3.98 -1.32
CA SER A 117 14.56 -3.00 -0.27
C SER A 117 15.87 -3.19 0.48
N ALA A 118 16.73 -2.18 0.47
CA ALA A 118 17.87 -2.15 1.37
C ALA A 118 17.40 -1.71 2.76
N PRO A 119 17.57 -2.53 3.82
CA PRO A 119 17.16 -2.15 5.17
C PRO A 119 18.05 -1.02 5.69
N LEU A 120 17.41 0.04 6.23
CA LEU A 120 18.12 1.22 6.77
C LEU A 120 18.90 0.92 8.04
N LEU A 121 18.33 0.13 8.96
CA LEU A 121 18.90 -0.11 10.29
C LEU A 121 19.12 -1.60 10.56
N TYR A 122 18.19 -2.44 10.16
CA TYR A 122 18.19 -3.87 10.48
C TYR A 122 17.63 -4.67 9.32
N GLY A 123 18.34 -5.71 8.88
CA GLY A 123 17.87 -6.57 7.79
C GLY A 123 18.92 -7.56 7.31
N LYS A 124 18.62 -8.24 6.22
CA LYS A 124 19.52 -9.20 5.60
C LYS A 124 20.81 -8.52 5.15
N THR A 125 21.94 -9.12 5.47
CA THR A 125 23.24 -8.76 4.92
C THR A 125 23.59 -9.72 3.79
N TYR A 126 24.61 -9.42 3.04
CA TYR A 126 25.06 -10.32 1.96
C TYR A 126 25.58 -11.67 2.49
N ALA A 127 25.96 -11.73 3.77
CA ALA A 127 26.36 -12.94 4.47
C ALA A 127 25.21 -13.70 5.15
N SER A 128 23.96 -13.23 5.02
CA SER A 128 22.80 -13.91 5.59
C SER A 128 22.39 -15.07 4.70
N GLU A 129 22.36 -16.28 5.26
CA GLU A 129 21.95 -17.47 4.56
C GLU A 129 20.42 -17.69 4.70
N PRO A 130 19.73 -18.17 3.66
CA PRO A 130 18.33 -18.53 3.76
C PRO A 130 18.15 -19.73 4.71
N GLU A 131 17.09 -19.75 5.47
CA GLU A 131 16.72 -20.86 6.35
C GLU A 131 16.12 -21.99 5.51
N TYR A 132 16.67 -23.19 5.62
CA TYR A 132 16.20 -24.37 4.88
C TYR A 132 15.38 -25.28 5.77
N VAL A 133 14.30 -25.81 5.22
CA VAL A 133 13.44 -26.82 5.87
C VAL A 133 13.51 -28.10 5.04
N PRO A 134 13.74 -29.27 5.66
CA PRO A 134 13.72 -30.55 4.95
C PRO A 134 12.29 -30.86 4.46
N GLU A 135 12.16 -31.18 3.18
CA GLU A 135 10.91 -31.59 2.54
C GLU A 135 11.15 -32.89 1.75
N GLY A 136 11.11 -34.05 2.45
CA GLY A 136 11.46 -35.34 1.87
C GLY A 136 12.96 -35.45 1.60
N ASP A 137 13.33 -35.73 0.34
CA ASP A 137 14.74 -35.95 -0.08
C ASP A 137 15.47 -34.64 -0.44
N TYR A 138 14.82 -33.49 -0.37
CA TYR A 138 15.41 -32.18 -0.71
C TYR A 138 15.13 -31.11 0.36
N TYR A 139 15.95 -30.06 0.34
CA TYR A 139 15.80 -28.91 1.21
C TYR A 139 15.09 -27.78 0.47
N ARG A 140 14.00 -27.27 1.06
CA ARG A 140 13.30 -26.10 0.55
C ARG A 140 13.60 -24.87 1.40
N VAL A 141 13.72 -23.73 0.74
CA VAL A 141 13.86 -22.45 1.44
C VAL A 141 12.58 -22.16 2.22
N LYS A 142 12.71 -21.87 3.49
CA LYS A 142 11.59 -21.47 4.36
C LYS A 142 11.06 -20.11 3.93
N THR A 143 9.79 -20.07 3.53
CA THR A 143 9.10 -18.86 3.16
C THR A 143 7.95 -18.59 4.13
N THR A 144 7.74 -17.30 4.45
CA THR A 144 6.54 -16.86 5.17
C THR A 144 5.53 -16.29 4.19
N LYS A 145 4.25 -16.60 4.41
CA LYS A 145 3.16 -16.05 3.60
C LYS A 145 3.00 -14.57 3.92
N GLY A 146 3.24 -13.73 2.93
CA GLY A 146 2.99 -12.30 2.97
C GLY A 146 1.59 -11.91 2.50
N SER A 147 1.42 -10.70 2.02
CA SER A 147 0.13 -10.15 1.56
C SER A 147 -0.39 -10.86 0.30
N ALA A 148 -1.73 -10.99 0.19
CA ALA A 148 -2.38 -11.54 -1.00
C ALA A 148 -2.23 -10.59 -2.21
N VAL A 149 -1.96 -11.17 -3.38
CA VAL A 149 -1.90 -10.46 -4.65
C VAL A 149 -3.23 -10.63 -5.38
N TYR A 150 -3.94 -9.53 -5.54
CA TYR A 150 -5.24 -9.48 -6.19
C TYR A 150 -5.12 -9.12 -7.67
N ARG A 151 -5.92 -9.76 -8.51
CA ARG A 151 -6.06 -9.41 -9.93
C ARG A 151 -7.55 -9.33 -10.30
N PRO A 152 -7.94 -8.33 -11.12
CA PRO A 152 -9.30 -8.25 -11.61
C PRO A 152 -9.59 -9.39 -12.59
N ASP A 153 -10.63 -10.15 -12.34
CA ASP A 153 -11.19 -11.12 -13.26
C ASP A 153 -12.32 -10.43 -14.03
N LYS A 154 -12.04 -10.03 -15.26
CA LYS A 154 -12.99 -9.26 -16.09
C LYS A 154 -14.23 -10.08 -16.46
N GLU A 155 -14.13 -11.42 -16.56
CA GLU A 155 -15.25 -12.29 -16.88
C GLU A 155 -16.24 -12.39 -15.73
N LYS A 156 -15.75 -12.46 -14.50
CA LYS A 156 -16.58 -12.58 -13.28
C LYS A 156 -16.89 -11.25 -12.62
N GLY A 157 -16.27 -10.16 -13.06
CA GLY A 157 -16.43 -8.84 -12.45
C GLY A 157 -15.95 -8.77 -10.98
N LYS A 158 -15.00 -9.63 -10.55
CA LYS A 158 -14.53 -9.75 -9.17
C LYS A 158 -13.01 -9.81 -9.09
N TYR A 159 -12.47 -9.40 -7.97
CA TYR A 159 -11.06 -9.62 -7.67
C TYR A 159 -10.81 -11.04 -7.19
N LYS A 160 -9.82 -11.71 -7.80
CA LYS A 160 -9.35 -13.04 -7.43
C LYS A 160 -7.94 -12.96 -6.84
N ILE A 161 -7.68 -13.74 -5.79
CA ILE A 161 -6.33 -13.95 -5.27
C ILE A 161 -5.61 -14.89 -6.22
N ILE A 162 -4.48 -14.45 -6.81
CA ILE A 162 -3.66 -15.29 -7.69
C ILE A 162 -2.61 -16.03 -6.89
N ARG A 163 -1.93 -15.32 -5.99
CA ARG A 163 -0.85 -15.84 -5.16
C ARG A 163 -0.72 -15.01 -3.89
N TYR A 164 -0.03 -15.57 -2.92
CA TYR A 164 0.47 -14.80 -1.79
C TYR A 164 1.93 -14.41 -2.08
N LYS A 165 2.34 -13.23 -1.61
CA LYS A 165 3.77 -12.89 -1.60
C LYS A 165 4.46 -13.87 -0.67
N GLU A 166 5.62 -14.34 -1.06
CA GLU A 166 6.46 -15.22 -0.26
C GLU A 166 7.72 -14.45 0.12
N ASP A 167 7.90 -14.24 1.43
CA ASP A 167 9.10 -13.64 1.97
C ASP A 167 10.02 -14.74 2.47
N VAL A 168 11.26 -14.75 1.99
CA VAL A 168 12.27 -15.74 2.38
C VAL A 168 12.74 -15.44 3.80
N CYS A 169 12.73 -16.46 4.66
CA CYS A 169 13.31 -16.38 6.00
C CYS A 169 14.83 -16.52 5.91
N TYR A 170 15.56 -15.59 6.51
CA TYR A 170 17.02 -15.65 6.61
C TYR A 170 17.45 -15.92 8.04
N THR A 171 18.52 -16.69 8.22
CA THR A 171 19.19 -16.87 9.49
C THR A 171 19.75 -15.52 9.92
N GLN A 172 19.31 -15.01 11.07
CA GLN A 172 19.79 -13.74 11.60
C GLN A 172 21.20 -13.90 12.13
N ASN A 173 22.19 -13.54 11.33
CA ASN A 173 23.51 -13.25 11.86
C ASN A 173 23.50 -11.83 12.46
N ILE A 174 23.34 -11.75 13.78
CA ILE A 174 23.20 -10.52 14.58
C ILE A 174 24.43 -9.59 14.51
N LYS A 175 25.50 -9.94 13.82
CA LYS A 175 26.79 -9.24 13.81
C LYS A 175 27.03 -8.37 12.57
N GLY A 176 26.05 -7.59 12.15
CA GLY A 176 26.28 -6.72 11.01
C GLY A 176 25.43 -5.47 11.02
N PHE A 177 25.79 -4.49 11.87
CA PHE A 177 25.44 -3.10 11.59
C PHE A 177 26.14 -2.70 10.29
N LYS A 178 25.45 -2.58 9.18
CA LYS A 178 25.91 -1.82 8.04
C LYS A 178 25.31 -0.43 8.10
N LEU A 179 26.10 0.51 8.54
CA LEU A 179 25.96 1.91 8.15
C LEU A 179 26.38 1.99 6.67
N TYR A 180 25.45 2.40 5.82
CA TYR A 180 25.76 2.82 4.44
C TYR A 180 26.15 4.29 4.47
#